data_6c1404e78384a7f6c4ff789e88d98559
#
_entry.id   6c1404e78384a7f6c4ff789e88d98559
#
_cell.length_a   1.000
_cell.length_b   1.000
_cell.length_c   1.000
_cell.angle_alpha   90.00
_cell.angle_beta   90.00
_cell.angle_gamma   90.00
#
_symmetry.space_group_name_H-M   'P 1'
#
loop_
_entity.id
_entity.type
_entity.pdbx_description
1 polymer ?
#
loop_
_entity_poly.entity_id
_entity_poly.type
_entity_poly.pdbx_seq_one_letter_code
_entity_poly.pdbx_strand_id
1 'polypeptide(L)'
;MKPSLRPGLKHSFSYRVPEEKTVPHLYAESPQLQAMPEVFATGFMVGLMEWTCVQLLEPHLDEGEGSLGVHIDVSHKAATPPGLTVTVEAECVEVRGPRARFKITAHDGLDEIGSGMHERFIVSWDRFNRGVAAKMAKAGTKVDA
;
A
#
# COMPACT_ATOMS: atom_id res chain seq x y z
N MET A 1 3.99 -2.44 -19.32
CA MET A 1 4.18 -1.07 -18.79
C MET A 1 4.48 -0.10 -19.92
N LYS A 2 3.92 1.08 -19.82
CA LYS A 2 4.05 2.09 -20.88
C LYS A 2 5.33 2.90 -20.69
N PRO A 3 5.89 3.44 -21.78
CA PRO A 3 7.09 4.29 -21.69
C PRO A 3 6.90 5.56 -20.86
N SER A 4 5.65 5.96 -20.63
CA SER A 4 5.33 7.12 -19.79
C SER A 4 5.62 6.91 -18.32
N LEU A 5 5.79 5.65 -17.86
CA LEU A 5 6.21 5.36 -16.49
C LEU A 5 7.69 5.72 -16.35
N ARG A 6 7.96 6.75 -15.55
CA ARG A 6 9.31 7.30 -15.40
C ARG A 6 9.48 7.99 -14.06
N PRO A 7 10.71 8.18 -13.59
CA PRO A 7 10.98 9.00 -12.41
C PRO A 7 10.45 10.42 -12.58
N GLY A 8 10.00 11.01 -11.48
CA GLY A 8 9.46 12.36 -11.43
C GLY A 8 7.93 12.42 -11.48
N LEU A 9 7.26 11.32 -11.80
CA LEU A 9 5.79 11.26 -11.71
C LEU A 9 5.36 11.38 -10.26
N LYS A 10 4.31 12.18 -10.02
CA LYS A 10 3.77 12.45 -8.68
C LYS A 10 2.28 12.21 -8.64
N HIS A 11 1.78 11.84 -7.47
CA HIS A 11 0.37 11.68 -7.22
C HIS A 11 0.06 11.98 -5.76
N SER A 12 -1.10 12.57 -5.51
CA SER A 12 -1.58 12.88 -4.16
C SER A 12 -2.97 12.30 -4.00
N PHE A 13 -3.24 11.71 -2.83
CA PHE A 13 -4.53 11.12 -2.52
C PHE A 13 -4.91 11.43 -1.09
N SER A 14 -6.14 11.86 -0.87
CA SER A 14 -6.66 12.20 0.46
C SER A 14 -7.74 11.22 0.88
N TYR A 15 -7.70 10.84 2.15
CA TYR A 15 -8.60 9.85 2.72
C TYR A 15 -9.00 10.27 4.13
N ARG A 16 -10.30 10.41 4.38
CA ARG A 16 -10.79 10.68 5.73
C ARG A 16 -10.77 9.37 6.52
N VAL A 17 -10.08 9.38 7.66
CA VAL A 17 -9.90 8.17 8.48
C VAL A 17 -11.21 7.80 9.17
N PRO A 18 -11.85 6.68 8.82
CA PRO A 18 -13.02 6.21 9.54
C PRO A 18 -12.60 5.39 10.77
N GLU A 19 -13.53 5.18 11.67
CA GLU A 19 -13.29 4.36 12.86
C GLU A 19 -12.78 2.96 12.50
N GLU A 20 -13.30 2.37 11.41
CA GLU A 20 -12.93 1.01 10.96
C GLU A 20 -11.47 0.87 10.55
N LYS A 21 -10.73 1.96 10.39
CA LYS A 21 -9.31 1.94 10.03
C LYS A 21 -8.41 2.24 11.21
N THR A 22 -8.94 2.21 12.41
CA THR A 22 -8.17 2.38 13.64
C THR A 22 -7.62 1.06 14.17
N VAL A 23 -6.64 1.13 15.08
CA VAL A 23 -5.89 -0.03 15.56
C VAL A 23 -6.77 -1.19 16.04
N PRO A 24 -7.87 -0.96 16.80
CA PRO A 24 -8.72 -2.08 17.26
C PRO A 24 -9.34 -2.91 16.14
N HIS A 25 -9.38 -2.38 14.92
CA HIS A 25 -10.00 -3.05 13.77
C HIS A 25 -9.01 -3.79 12.87
N LEU A 26 -7.71 -3.81 13.22
CA LEU A 26 -6.72 -4.55 12.41
C LEU A 26 -6.97 -6.05 12.41
N TYR A 27 -7.20 -6.62 13.59
CA TYR A 27 -7.48 -8.04 13.75
C TYR A 27 -8.59 -8.19 14.79
N ALA A 28 -9.77 -8.55 14.33
CA ALA A 28 -10.95 -8.70 15.19
C ALA A 28 -10.75 -9.73 16.31
N GLU A 29 -9.92 -10.75 16.05
CA GLU A 29 -9.62 -11.82 17.00
C GLU A 29 -8.49 -11.50 18.00
N SER A 30 -7.88 -10.30 17.92
CA SER A 30 -6.79 -9.92 18.83
C SER A 30 -7.29 -9.09 20.00
N PRO A 31 -7.33 -9.66 21.23
CA PRO A 31 -7.69 -8.87 22.41
C PRO A 31 -6.71 -7.72 22.67
N GLN A 32 -5.44 -7.92 22.32
CA GLN A 32 -4.40 -6.92 22.54
C GLN A 32 -4.63 -5.69 21.65
N LEU A 33 -4.95 -5.90 20.38
CA LEU A 33 -5.20 -4.78 19.46
C LEU A 33 -6.53 -4.09 19.78
N GLN A 34 -7.54 -4.85 20.16
CA GLN A 34 -8.84 -4.29 20.51
C GLN A 34 -8.79 -3.38 21.74
N ALA A 35 -7.81 -3.60 22.63
CA ALA A 35 -7.61 -2.78 23.81
C ALA A 35 -6.83 -1.48 23.55
N MET A 36 -6.32 -1.30 22.33
CA MET A 36 -5.52 -0.12 21.98
C MET A 36 -6.39 1.09 21.62
N PRO A 37 -5.83 2.31 21.70
CA PRO A 37 -6.57 3.52 21.32
C PRO A 37 -7.04 3.50 19.87
N GLU A 38 -8.16 4.17 19.63
CA GLU A 38 -8.74 4.34 18.30
C GLU A 38 -8.01 5.43 17.53
N VAL A 39 -6.84 5.10 16.98
CA VAL A 39 -6.06 5.96 16.10
C VAL A 39 -5.76 5.19 14.83
N PHE A 40 -5.49 5.92 13.75
CA PHE A 40 -5.19 5.33 12.44
C PHE A 40 -4.09 4.29 12.58
N ALA A 41 -4.39 3.06 12.17
CA ALA A 41 -3.46 1.96 12.35
C ALA A 41 -2.30 2.02 11.36
N THR A 42 -1.10 1.66 11.82
CA THR A 42 0.08 1.61 10.95
C THR A 42 -0.16 0.74 9.72
N GLY A 43 -0.76 -0.43 9.90
CA GLY A 43 -1.06 -1.33 8.77
C GLY A 43 -2.00 -0.68 7.76
N PHE A 44 -2.98 0.07 8.19
CA PHE A 44 -3.89 0.79 7.29
C PHE A 44 -3.23 2.01 6.66
N MET A 45 -2.33 2.69 7.38
CA MET A 45 -1.53 3.77 6.80
C MET A 45 -0.67 3.24 5.65
N VAL A 46 0.01 2.13 5.87
CA VAL A 46 0.80 1.48 4.82
C VAL A 46 -0.09 1.11 3.63
N GLY A 47 -1.25 0.54 3.88
CA GLY A 47 -2.22 0.23 2.83
C GLY A 47 -2.65 1.45 2.03
N LEU A 48 -2.86 2.59 2.70
CA LEU A 48 -3.20 3.85 2.03
C LEU A 48 -2.03 4.36 1.17
N MET A 49 -0.81 4.22 1.67
CA MET A 49 0.40 4.55 0.90
C MET A 49 0.53 3.67 -0.33
N GLU A 50 0.29 2.36 -0.21
CA GLU A 50 0.28 1.45 -1.34
C GLU A 50 -0.78 1.85 -2.37
N TRP A 51 -1.99 2.13 -1.91
CA TRP A 51 -3.10 2.53 -2.78
C TRP A 51 -2.76 3.79 -3.58
N THR A 52 -2.14 4.77 -2.94
CA THR A 52 -1.70 6.00 -3.62
C THR A 52 -0.70 5.69 -4.74
N CYS A 53 0.25 4.78 -4.49
CA CYS A 53 1.21 4.35 -5.51
C CYS A 53 0.53 3.56 -6.63
N VAL A 54 -0.45 2.74 -6.32
CA VAL A 54 -1.26 2.02 -7.33
C VAL A 54 -1.97 3.02 -8.24
N GLN A 55 -2.56 4.07 -7.67
CA GLN A 55 -3.21 5.13 -8.45
C GLN A 55 -2.21 5.86 -9.36
N LEU A 56 -1.01 6.13 -8.86
CA LEU A 56 0.04 6.76 -9.66
C LEU A 56 0.41 5.88 -10.87
N LEU A 57 0.53 4.58 -10.66
CA LEU A 57 0.92 3.63 -11.71
C LEU A 57 -0.16 3.39 -12.75
N GLU A 58 -1.42 3.44 -12.35
CA GLU A 58 -2.54 2.98 -13.17
C GLU A 58 -2.55 3.52 -14.61
N PRO A 59 -2.36 4.83 -14.87
CA PRO A 59 -2.35 5.35 -16.23
C PRO A 59 -1.18 4.86 -17.09
N HIS A 60 -0.16 4.29 -16.47
CA HIS A 60 1.10 3.91 -17.11
C HIS A 60 1.25 2.40 -17.30
N LEU A 61 0.21 1.63 -17.02
CA LEU A 61 0.20 0.18 -17.19
C LEU A 61 -0.57 -0.19 -18.45
N ASP A 62 -0.16 -1.31 -19.05
CA ASP A 62 -0.88 -1.91 -20.16
C ASP A 62 -2.06 -2.75 -19.65
N GLU A 63 -3.00 -3.05 -20.53
CA GLU A 63 -4.11 -3.93 -20.20
C GLU A 63 -3.60 -5.28 -19.69
N GLY A 64 -4.22 -5.78 -18.62
CA GLY A 64 -3.83 -7.05 -18.01
C GLY A 64 -2.64 -6.94 -17.05
N GLU A 65 -2.07 -5.77 -16.90
CA GLU A 65 -0.99 -5.51 -15.95
C GLU A 65 -1.52 -4.94 -14.65
N GLY A 66 -0.78 -5.20 -13.58
CA GLY A 66 -0.97 -4.58 -12.29
C GLY A 66 0.34 -4.53 -11.54
N SER A 67 0.29 -4.27 -10.27
CA SER A 67 1.50 -4.24 -9.44
C SER A 67 1.23 -4.81 -8.06
N LEU A 68 2.29 -5.29 -7.42
CA LEU A 68 2.25 -5.80 -6.05
C LEU A 68 3.35 -5.13 -5.25
N GLY A 69 3.06 -4.84 -3.98
CA GLY A 69 4.05 -4.32 -3.06
C GLY A 69 5.11 -5.37 -2.75
N VAL A 70 6.39 -5.01 -2.86
CA VAL A 70 7.51 -5.91 -2.60
C VAL A 70 8.44 -5.40 -1.51
N HIS A 71 8.35 -4.13 -1.17
CA HIS A 71 9.17 -3.54 -0.12
C HIS A 71 8.50 -2.32 0.47
N ILE A 72 8.57 -2.18 1.77
CA ILE A 72 8.07 -1.02 2.51
C ILE A 72 9.08 -0.66 3.60
N ASP A 73 9.47 0.59 3.62
CA ASP A 73 10.40 1.13 4.62
C ASP A 73 9.92 2.52 5.00
N VAL A 74 8.96 2.56 5.93
CA VAL A 74 8.33 3.81 6.35
C VAL A 74 8.31 3.90 7.86
N SER A 75 8.27 5.14 8.36
CA SER A 75 8.05 5.43 9.78
C SER A 75 6.64 5.94 9.98
N HIS A 76 6.03 5.58 11.10
CA HIS A 76 4.75 6.13 11.56
C HIS A 76 5.04 6.97 12.79
N LYS A 77 4.98 8.29 12.63
CA LYS A 77 5.58 9.25 13.58
C LYS A 77 4.58 9.91 14.51
N ALA A 78 3.31 9.98 14.11
CA ALA A 78 2.27 10.65 14.88
C ALA A 78 0.93 9.95 14.73
N ALA A 79 0.16 9.93 15.79
CA ALA A 79 -1.15 9.31 15.81
C ALA A 79 -2.19 10.24 15.18
N THR A 80 -3.13 9.65 14.42
CA THR A 80 -4.24 10.36 13.80
C THR A 80 -5.56 9.81 14.33
N PRO A 81 -6.38 10.62 15.02
CA PRO A 81 -7.71 10.17 15.43
C PRO A 81 -8.66 10.06 14.23
N PRO A 82 -9.72 9.26 14.34
CA PRO A 82 -10.72 9.18 13.26
C PRO A 82 -11.37 10.54 13.02
N GLY A 83 -11.76 10.78 11.78
CA GLY A 83 -12.38 12.04 11.36
C GLY A 83 -11.43 13.02 10.70
N LEU A 84 -10.12 12.91 10.97
CA LEU A 84 -9.14 13.71 10.24
C LEU A 84 -8.89 13.13 8.86
N THR A 85 -8.48 13.99 7.94
CA THR A 85 -8.14 13.59 6.58
C THR A 85 -6.63 13.43 6.43
N VAL A 86 -6.21 12.25 6.03
CA VAL A 86 -4.81 11.97 5.71
C VAL A 86 -4.59 12.18 4.23
N THR A 87 -3.57 12.96 3.88
CA THR A 87 -3.14 13.14 2.50
C THR A 87 -1.79 12.45 2.33
N VAL A 88 -1.74 11.56 1.36
CA VAL A 88 -0.51 10.85 0.97
C VAL A 88 -0.01 11.46 -0.33
N GLU A 89 1.27 11.78 -0.36
CA GLU A 89 1.98 12.23 -1.55
C GLU A 89 3.00 11.18 -1.93
N ALA A 90 2.95 10.73 -3.19
CA ALA A 90 3.88 9.75 -3.73
C ALA A 90 4.61 10.32 -4.93
N GLU A 91 5.89 10.02 -5.02
CA GLU A 91 6.73 10.37 -6.17
C GLU A 91 7.47 9.12 -6.62
N CYS A 92 7.36 8.80 -7.93
CA CYS A 92 8.18 7.76 -8.52
C CYS A 92 9.62 8.27 -8.62
N VAL A 93 10.56 7.61 -7.96
CA VAL A 93 11.96 8.05 -7.93
C VAL A 93 12.88 7.16 -8.76
N GLU A 94 12.45 5.93 -9.06
CA GLU A 94 13.24 5.00 -9.85
C GLU A 94 12.34 4.00 -10.56
N VAL A 95 12.68 3.67 -11.81
CA VAL A 95 12.08 2.57 -12.54
C VAL A 95 13.22 1.69 -13.05
N ARG A 96 13.23 0.43 -12.63
CA ARG A 96 14.27 -0.53 -13.02
C ARG A 96 13.61 -1.82 -13.49
N GLY A 97 13.51 -1.99 -14.82
CA GLY A 97 12.74 -3.10 -15.37
C GLY A 97 11.31 -3.03 -14.84
N PRO A 98 10.76 -4.12 -14.29
CA PRO A 98 9.39 -4.13 -13.78
C PRO A 98 9.25 -3.56 -12.36
N ARG A 99 10.33 -3.06 -11.75
CA ARG A 99 10.33 -2.53 -10.39
C ARG A 99 10.24 -1.02 -10.40
N ALA A 100 9.27 -0.47 -9.69
CA ALA A 100 9.12 0.96 -9.49
C ALA A 100 9.29 1.29 -8.00
N ARG A 101 10.06 2.34 -7.71
CA ARG A 101 10.35 2.80 -6.37
C ARG A 101 9.75 4.17 -6.13
N PHE A 102 9.14 4.35 -4.96
CA PHE A 102 8.41 5.56 -4.62
C PHE A 102 8.92 6.16 -3.32
N LYS A 103 9.01 7.48 -3.29
CA LYS A 103 9.13 8.26 -2.06
C LYS A 103 7.72 8.64 -1.63
N ILE A 104 7.40 8.44 -0.35
CA ILE A 104 6.05 8.65 0.16
C ILE A 104 6.09 9.49 1.42
N THR A 105 5.13 10.43 1.53
CA THR A 105 4.87 11.17 2.76
C THR A 105 3.37 11.16 3.02
N ALA A 106 3.00 11.18 4.29
CA ALA A 106 1.60 11.26 4.72
C ALA A 106 1.46 12.27 5.86
N HIS A 107 0.42 13.09 5.79
CA HIS A 107 0.13 14.05 6.85
C HIS A 107 -1.38 14.14 7.09
N ASP A 108 -1.76 14.55 8.31
CA ASP A 108 -3.17 14.59 8.72
C ASP A 108 -3.72 16.02 8.86
N GLY A 109 -3.00 16.99 8.33
CA GLY A 109 -3.37 18.40 8.44
C GLY A 109 -2.75 19.10 9.64
N LEU A 110 -2.31 18.35 10.63
CA LEU A 110 -1.63 18.88 11.82
C LEU A 110 -0.18 18.41 11.89
N ASP A 111 0.06 17.15 11.53
CA ASP A 111 1.38 16.53 11.61
C ASP A 111 1.72 15.76 10.35
N GLU A 112 3.01 15.65 10.03
CA GLU A 112 3.50 14.60 9.15
C GLU A 112 3.45 13.30 9.95
N ILE A 113 2.56 12.40 9.56
CA ILE A 113 2.34 11.18 10.32
C ILE A 113 3.24 10.02 9.89
N GLY A 114 3.77 10.07 8.69
CA GLY A 114 4.66 9.03 8.21
C GLY A 114 5.38 9.43 6.92
N SER A 115 6.51 8.77 6.68
CA SER A 115 7.28 8.96 5.46
C SER A 115 8.23 7.80 5.23
N GLY A 116 8.68 7.63 4.01
CA GLY A 116 9.66 6.61 3.66
C GLY A 116 9.62 6.22 2.19
N MET A 117 9.96 4.97 1.95
CA MET A 117 10.10 4.42 0.60
C MET A 117 9.24 3.17 0.43
N HIS A 118 8.78 2.97 -0.79
CA HIS A 118 7.97 1.82 -1.16
C HIS A 118 8.36 1.34 -2.55
N GLU A 119 8.39 0.03 -2.75
CA GLU A 119 8.65 -0.55 -4.06
C GLU A 119 7.52 -1.47 -4.47
N ARG A 120 7.17 -1.40 -5.75
CA ARG A 120 6.17 -2.26 -6.36
C ARG A 120 6.75 -2.97 -7.57
N PHE A 121 6.28 -4.17 -7.80
CA PHE A 121 6.67 -4.97 -8.95
C PHE A 121 5.49 -5.04 -9.91
N ILE A 122 5.71 -4.64 -11.17
CA ILE A 122 4.69 -4.66 -12.22
C ILE A 122 4.62 -6.06 -12.79
N VAL A 123 3.42 -6.62 -12.83
CA VAL A 123 3.18 -8.00 -13.21
C VAL A 123 2.09 -8.10 -14.29
N SER A 124 2.16 -9.15 -15.09
CA SER A 124 1.02 -9.64 -15.85
C SER A 124 0.16 -10.47 -14.90
N TRP A 125 -1.12 -10.12 -14.77
CA TRP A 125 -2.02 -10.87 -13.89
C TRP A 125 -2.13 -12.33 -14.29
N ASP A 126 -2.13 -12.64 -15.58
CA ASP A 126 -2.19 -14.04 -16.04
C ASP A 126 -0.99 -14.84 -15.53
N ARG A 127 0.21 -14.29 -15.67
CA ARG A 127 1.42 -14.95 -15.20
C ARG A 127 1.44 -15.05 -13.67
N PHE A 128 1.06 -13.97 -13.00
CA PHE A 128 1.02 -13.95 -11.53
C PHE A 128 0.05 -14.99 -11.00
N ASN A 129 -1.16 -15.02 -11.56
CA ASN A 129 -2.20 -15.95 -11.11
C ASN A 129 -1.81 -17.40 -11.36
N ARG A 130 -1.10 -17.68 -12.46
CA ARG A 130 -0.55 -19.03 -12.70
C ARG A 130 0.47 -19.42 -11.63
N GLY A 131 1.30 -18.47 -11.19
CA GLY A 131 2.25 -18.71 -10.09
C GLY A 131 1.54 -19.02 -8.77
N VAL A 132 0.49 -18.27 -8.46
CA VAL A 132 -0.33 -18.51 -7.26
C VAL A 132 -0.98 -19.88 -7.33
N ALA A 133 -1.56 -20.24 -8.49
CA ALA A 133 -2.19 -21.55 -8.69
C ALA A 133 -1.17 -22.68 -8.51
N ALA A 134 0.06 -22.49 -9.02
CA ALA A 134 1.14 -23.48 -8.86
C ALA A 134 1.52 -23.64 -7.37
N LYS A 135 1.55 -22.53 -6.63
CA LYS A 135 1.82 -22.57 -5.18
C LYS A 135 0.70 -23.31 -4.43
N MET A 136 -0.56 -23.04 -4.78
CA MET A 136 -1.71 -23.74 -4.19
C MET A 136 -1.64 -25.24 -4.48
N ALA A 137 -1.28 -25.63 -5.71
CA ALA A 137 -1.12 -27.04 -6.07
C ALA A 137 -0.02 -27.72 -5.24
N LYS A 138 1.09 -27.00 -4.96
CA LYS A 138 2.16 -27.53 -4.09
C LYS A 138 1.70 -27.67 -2.65
N ALA A 139 0.88 -26.76 -2.15
CA ALA A 139 0.27 -26.86 -0.84
C ALA A 139 -0.68 -28.07 -0.77
N GLY A 140 -1.26 -28.44 -1.92
CA GLY A 140 -2.06 -29.63 -2.09
C GLY A 140 -3.21 -29.72 -1.10
N THR A 141 -3.43 -30.91 -0.59
CA THR A 141 -4.51 -31.22 0.34
C THR A 141 -4.44 -30.48 1.67
N LYS A 142 -3.33 -29.82 1.97
CA LYS A 142 -3.18 -29.07 3.21
C LYS A 142 -4.12 -27.86 3.26
N VAL A 143 -4.52 -27.37 2.10
CA VAL A 143 -5.42 -26.23 2.01
C VAL A 143 -6.88 -26.64 2.21
N ASP A 144 -7.21 -27.88 1.87
CA ASP A 144 -8.56 -28.42 1.93
C ASP A 144 -8.89 -29.04 3.29
N ALA A 145 -7.92 -29.08 4.17
CA ALA A 145 -8.05 -29.72 5.49
C ALA A 145 -8.97 -28.96 6.43
#